data_7e7690ef395b0a6e1ec7b350fccc0861
#
_entry.id   7e7690ef395b0a6e1ec7b350fccc0861
#
_cell.length_a   1.000
_cell.length_b   1.000
_cell.length_c   1.000
_cell.angle_alpha   90.00
_cell.angle_beta   90.00
_cell.angle_gamma   90.00
#
_symmetry.space_group_name_H-M   'P 1'
#
loop_
_entity.id
_entity.type
_entity.pdbx_description
1 polymer ?
#
loop_
_entity_poly.entity_id
_entity_poly.type
_entity_poly.pdbx_seq_one_letter_code
_entity_poly.pdbx_strand_id
1 'polypeptide(L)'
;MRSPLVLLVLTLWFMLVVPGCTSKPSTTGATDASSATDSQATAGKDAKESKESKKAETKPEPLVVPAGTSVTISLGSAIGSKMSQAGQTFSGSVAKGVLVGGTAAIPKGAAVSGTVTDAKPLGKFAGGAVLQVRLDSITLNGAELPVQAAEKTFTIKGKGKRTGVMAGGGAVVGGIVGALAGGGKGAAIGMAAGGGAGAGGAALTGNKDIVLPAESTVSFVLSQPLEIQR
;
A
#
# COMPACT_ATOMS: atom_id res chain seq x y z
N MET A 1 -29.48 -31.64 -15.34
CA MET A 1 -29.75 -32.21 -14.00
C MET A 1 -29.11 -31.26 -12.98
N ARG A 2 -29.90 -30.40 -12.37
CA ARG A 2 -29.46 -29.38 -11.41
C ARG A 2 -29.54 -29.99 -10.02
N SER A 3 -28.42 -30.15 -9.36
CA SER A 3 -28.24 -30.84 -8.09
C SER A 3 -29.06 -30.17 -6.97
N PRO A 4 -29.95 -30.91 -6.25
CA PRO A 4 -30.81 -30.32 -5.19
C PRO A 4 -30.03 -29.85 -3.97
N LEU A 5 -28.72 -30.14 -3.92
CA LEU A 5 -27.83 -29.73 -2.81
C LEU A 5 -27.56 -28.22 -2.77
N VAL A 6 -27.63 -27.53 -3.92
CA VAL A 6 -27.39 -26.07 -3.98
C VAL A 6 -28.56 -25.28 -3.41
N LEU A 7 -29.77 -25.84 -3.47
CA LEU A 7 -30.99 -25.17 -2.99
C LEU A 7 -31.11 -25.21 -1.45
N LEU A 8 -30.50 -26.18 -0.81
CA LEU A 8 -30.56 -26.37 0.64
C LEU A 8 -29.57 -25.47 1.41
N VAL A 9 -28.49 -25.02 0.74
CA VAL A 9 -27.52 -24.10 1.35
C VAL A 9 -28.01 -22.65 1.32
N LEU A 10 -28.89 -22.30 0.35
CA LEU A 10 -29.36 -20.92 0.20
C LEU A 10 -30.48 -20.56 1.20
N THR A 11 -31.17 -21.55 1.77
CA THR A 11 -32.26 -21.31 2.74
C THR A 11 -31.79 -21.19 4.19
N LEU A 12 -30.56 -21.60 4.50
CA LEU A 12 -30.03 -21.55 5.88
C LEU A 12 -29.38 -20.18 6.21
N TRP A 13 -29.18 -19.30 5.23
CA TRP A 13 -28.48 -18.00 5.46
C TRP A 13 -29.43 -16.81 5.65
N PHE A 14 -30.77 -17.05 5.66
CA PHE A 14 -31.77 -15.97 5.73
C PHE A 14 -32.41 -15.76 7.11
N MET A 15 -31.95 -16.44 8.17
CA MET A 15 -32.59 -16.39 9.50
C MET A 15 -31.67 -15.94 10.63
N LEU A 16 -30.91 -14.84 10.44
CA LEU A 16 -30.23 -14.18 11.57
C LEU A 16 -30.24 -12.64 11.42
N VAL A 17 -31.45 -12.08 11.38
CA VAL A 17 -31.64 -10.63 11.60
C VAL A 17 -32.38 -10.48 12.93
N VAL A 18 -31.63 -10.08 13.96
CA VAL A 18 -32.20 -9.67 15.25
C VAL A 18 -32.23 -8.14 15.28
N PRO A 19 -33.40 -7.51 15.43
CA PRO A 19 -33.51 -6.08 15.70
C PRO A 19 -33.68 -5.86 17.21
N GLY A 20 -32.97 -4.90 17.75
CA GLY A 20 -33.17 -4.38 19.12
C GLY A 20 -31.92 -3.68 19.58
N CYS A 21 -31.92 -2.45 20.01
CA CYS A 21 -32.77 -1.70 20.90
C CYS A 21 -32.62 -0.20 20.65
N THR A 22 -33.73 0.44 20.63
CA THR A 22 -33.95 1.87 20.85
C THR A 22 -33.51 2.27 22.26
N SER A 23 -32.80 3.39 22.38
CA SER A 23 -32.70 4.16 23.62
C SER A 23 -32.96 5.63 23.33
N LYS A 24 -33.99 6.10 24.00
CA LYS A 24 -34.71 7.35 23.94
C LYS A 24 -33.94 8.47 24.66
N PRO A 25 -34.07 9.76 24.23
CA PRO A 25 -33.45 10.89 24.91
C PRO A 25 -34.32 11.34 26.12
N SER A 26 -33.65 11.72 27.20
CA SER A 26 -34.30 12.40 28.33
C SER A 26 -33.99 13.88 28.29
N THR A 27 -35.05 14.63 28.04
CA THR A 27 -35.22 16.06 28.25
C THR A 27 -35.53 16.32 29.73
N THR A 28 -35.22 17.53 30.19
CA THR A 28 -35.75 18.28 31.34
C THR A 28 -34.65 18.57 32.38
N GLY A 29 -34.37 19.83 32.66
CA GLY A 29 -35.10 20.84 33.29
C GLY A 29 -34.33 22.17 33.35
N ALA A 30 -35.08 23.17 33.08
CA ALA A 30 -34.78 24.58 33.35
C ALA A 30 -34.82 24.87 34.87
N THR A 31 -34.17 25.95 35.28
CA THR A 31 -34.67 26.97 36.22
C THR A 31 -33.51 27.83 36.66
N ASP A 32 -33.51 29.05 36.21
CA ASP A 32 -33.78 30.33 36.87
C ASP A 32 -32.72 30.92 37.79
N ALA A 33 -32.54 32.15 37.47
CA ALA A 33 -32.57 33.40 38.25
C ALA A 33 -31.25 34.00 38.74
N SER A 34 -30.95 35.12 38.05
CA SER A 34 -30.89 36.47 38.64
C SER A 34 -29.88 36.73 39.77
N SER A 35 -28.95 37.65 39.49
CA SER A 35 -28.83 38.88 40.29
C SER A 35 -27.78 39.83 39.67
N ALA A 36 -28.26 40.97 39.33
CA ALA A 36 -27.50 42.16 39.09
C ALA A 36 -27.00 42.72 40.44
N THR A 37 -25.83 43.33 40.45
CA THR A 37 -25.54 44.49 41.30
C THR A 37 -24.32 45.25 40.76
N ASP A 38 -24.59 46.38 40.35
CA ASP A 38 -23.97 47.67 40.17
C ASP A 38 -22.89 48.01 41.21
N SER A 39 -21.81 48.66 40.76
CA SER A 39 -21.13 49.78 41.42
C SER A 39 -19.83 50.13 40.68
N GLN A 40 -19.82 51.07 39.84
CA GLN A 40 -19.38 52.45 39.89
C GLN A 40 -17.93 52.73 40.32
N ALA A 41 -17.20 53.24 39.29
CA ALA A 41 -16.25 54.31 39.21
C ALA A 41 -15.13 54.45 40.23
N THR A 42 -13.90 54.56 39.72
CA THR A 42 -13.08 55.77 39.92
C THR A 42 -11.96 55.83 38.86
N ALA A 43 -11.75 57.06 38.41
CA ALA A 43 -10.77 57.49 37.43
C ALA A 43 -9.34 57.40 37.97
N GLY A 44 -8.43 56.94 37.13
CA GLY A 44 -6.98 57.04 37.32
C GLY A 44 -6.31 57.22 35.96
N LYS A 45 -6.01 58.41 35.65
CA LYS A 45 -5.27 58.92 34.50
C LYS A 45 -3.80 58.60 34.68
N ASP A 46 -3.20 57.84 33.81
CA ASP A 46 -1.78 58.00 33.50
C ASP A 46 -1.50 57.45 32.13
N ALA A 47 -1.15 58.35 31.25
CA ALA A 47 -0.67 58.12 29.93
C ALA A 47 0.70 57.43 29.98
N LYS A 48 0.80 56.21 29.48
CA LYS A 48 2.08 55.63 29.09
C LYS A 48 1.95 55.13 27.66
N GLU A 49 2.57 55.91 26.83
CA GLU A 49 2.89 55.65 25.43
C GLU A 49 3.35 54.21 25.24
N SER A 50 2.46 53.34 24.84
CA SER A 50 2.79 51.98 24.43
C SER A 50 3.15 52.05 22.96
N LYS A 51 4.45 51.96 22.70
CA LYS A 51 5.00 51.69 21.37
C LYS A 51 4.22 50.53 20.77
N GLU A 52 3.44 50.88 19.77
CA GLU A 52 2.85 49.95 18.83
C GLU A 52 3.97 49.13 18.16
N SER A 53 4.31 48.04 18.80
CA SER A 53 5.14 47.02 18.18
C SER A 53 4.36 46.51 17.00
N LYS A 54 4.61 47.08 15.83
CA LYS A 54 4.21 46.61 14.52
C LYS A 54 4.66 45.16 14.44
N LYS A 55 3.76 44.24 14.84
CA LYS A 55 3.93 42.82 14.64
C LYS A 55 4.06 42.64 13.12
N ALA A 56 5.30 42.56 12.68
CA ALA A 56 5.60 42.19 11.32
C ALA A 56 4.85 40.89 11.08
N GLU A 57 3.85 40.90 10.25
CA GLU A 57 3.23 39.76 9.65
C GLU A 57 4.33 39.07 8.85
N THR A 58 5.09 38.22 9.53
CA THR A 58 6.05 37.34 8.88
C THR A 58 5.20 36.42 8.02
N LYS A 59 5.08 36.74 6.74
CA LYS A 59 4.56 35.80 5.72
C LYS A 59 5.25 34.46 5.98
N PRO A 60 4.51 33.41 6.28
CA PRO A 60 5.13 32.14 6.63
C PRO A 60 6.03 31.70 5.48
N GLU A 61 7.32 31.57 5.75
CA GLU A 61 8.27 31.07 4.75
C GLU A 61 7.89 29.63 4.41
N PRO A 62 7.78 29.29 3.12
CA PRO A 62 7.46 27.95 2.71
C PRO A 62 8.56 26.99 3.19
N LEU A 63 8.17 25.90 3.83
CA LEU A 63 9.10 24.87 4.25
C LEU A 63 9.40 23.97 3.06
N VAL A 64 10.64 23.98 2.60
CA VAL A 64 11.06 23.20 1.42
C VAL A 64 11.75 21.91 1.87
N VAL A 65 11.16 20.76 1.50
CA VAL A 65 11.81 19.45 1.65
C VAL A 65 12.73 19.24 0.45
N PRO A 66 14.05 19.09 0.63
CA PRO A 66 14.97 18.97 -0.51
C PRO A 66 14.78 17.68 -1.30
N ALA A 67 15.09 17.72 -2.59
CA ALA A 67 15.21 16.53 -3.42
C ALA A 67 16.23 15.56 -2.79
N GLY A 68 16.07 14.25 -3.04
CA GLY A 68 16.89 13.21 -2.40
C GLY A 68 16.42 12.79 -1.01
N THR A 69 15.45 13.49 -0.42
CA THR A 69 14.86 13.11 0.87
C THR A 69 14.10 11.79 0.73
N SER A 70 14.33 10.87 1.67
CA SER A 70 13.61 9.58 1.73
C SER A 70 12.33 9.72 2.53
N VAL A 71 11.19 9.42 1.92
CA VAL A 71 9.87 9.35 2.55
C VAL A 71 9.50 7.88 2.69
N THR A 72 9.34 7.41 3.92
CA THR A 72 8.91 6.03 4.22
C THR A 72 7.41 6.02 4.50
N ILE A 73 6.69 5.24 3.73
CA ILE A 73 5.24 5.08 3.87
C ILE A 73 4.88 3.67 4.34
N SER A 74 3.73 3.54 4.97
CA SER A 74 3.05 2.29 5.30
C SER A 74 1.87 2.13 4.35
N LEU A 75 1.76 0.98 3.69
CA LEU A 75 0.67 0.70 2.75
C LEU A 75 -0.66 0.51 3.50
N GLY A 76 -1.74 1.10 3.02
CA GLY A 76 -3.08 0.91 3.58
C GLY A 76 -3.74 -0.39 3.13
N SER A 77 -3.32 -0.93 1.99
CA SER A 77 -3.82 -2.19 1.43
C SER A 77 -2.69 -3.01 0.81
N ALA A 78 -2.91 -4.32 0.68
CA ALA A 78 -1.95 -5.19 0.03
C ALA A 78 -1.90 -4.92 -1.48
N ILE A 79 -0.70 -4.85 -2.04
CA ILE A 79 -0.44 -4.74 -3.47
C ILE A 79 0.52 -5.84 -3.91
N GLY A 80 0.49 -6.22 -5.20
CA GLY A 80 1.38 -7.29 -5.66
C GLY A 80 1.35 -7.50 -7.16
N SER A 81 2.38 -8.18 -7.65
CA SER A 81 2.57 -8.41 -9.09
C SER A 81 1.47 -9.21 -9.77
N LYS A 82 0.67 -9.98 -9.01
CA LYS A 82 -0.44 -10.81 -9.52
C LYS A 82 -1.81 -10.22 -9.22
N MET A 83 -1.92 -9.47 -8.12
CA MET A 83 -3.20 -8.96 -7.62
C MET A 83 -3.47 -7.51 -8.01
N SER A 84 -2.44 -6.77 -8.37
CA SER A 84 -2.56 -5.37 -8.83
C SER A 84 -2.42 -5.27 -10.35
N GLN A 85 -2.89 -4.16 -10.89
CA GLN A 85 -2.80 -3.82 -12.31
C GLN A 85 -2.06 -2.49 -12.50
N ALA A 86 -1.42 -2.31 -13.65
CA ALA A 86 -0.86 -1.03 -14.02
C ALA A 86 -1.96 0.04 -14.07
N GLY A 87 -1.69 1.22 -13.50
CA GLY A 87 -2.68 2.29 -13.33
C GLY A 87 -3.53 2.19 -12.06
N GLN A 88 -3.43 1.10 -11.29
CA GLN A 88 -4.15 0.97 -10.03
C GLN A 88 -3.56 1.92 -8.98
N THR A 89 -4.41 2.72 -8.33
CA THR A 89 -4.02 3.56 -7.22
C THR A 89 -3.98 2.76 -5.92
N PHE A 90 -3.08 3.15 -5.02
CA PHE A 90 -3.03 2.67 -3.65
C PHE A 90 -2.96 3.84 -2.69
N SER A 91 -3.44 3.64 -1.48
CA SER A 91 -3.35 4.59 -0.39
C SER A 91 -2.43 4.07 0.71
N GLY A 92 -1.96 4.98 1.54
CA GLY A 92 -1.13 4.65 2.69
C GLY A 92 -0.98 5.83 3.63
N SER A 93 -0.05 5.72 4.54
CA SER A 93 0.30 6.79 5.47
C SER A 93 1.82 6.89 5.65
N VAL A 94 2.31 8.06 5.98
CA VAL A 94 3.73 8.27 6.28
C VAL A 94 4.08 7.51 7.56
N ALA A 95 4.96 6.52 7.44
CA ALA A 95 5.40 5.69 8.57
C ALA A 95 6.41 6.42 9.47
N LYS A 96 7.27 7.26 8.86
CA LYS A 96 8.29 8.03 9.56
C LYS A 96 8.22 9.48 9.12
N GLY A 97 8.00 10.40 10.07
CA GLY A 97 7.98 11.84 9.78
C GLY A 97 9.31 12.33 9.21
N VAL A 98 9.25 13.31 8.32
CA VAL A 98 10.40 13.98 7.71
C VAL A 98 10.59 15.32 8.40
N LEU A 99 11.80 15.54 8.93
CA LEU A 99 12.20 16.78 9.57
C LEU A 99 13.10 17.59 8.63
N VAL A 100 12.85 18.88 8.53
CA VAL A 100 13.69 19.84 7.81
C VAL A 100 14.02 20.98 8.76
N GLY A 101 15.30 21.24 8.98
CA GLY A 101 15.74 22.27 9.91
C GLY A 101 15.22 22.11 11.35
N GLY A 102 14.99 20.87 11.81
CA GLY A 102 14.43 20.58 13.13
C GLY A 102 12.90 20.69 13.21
N THR A 103 12.23 21.10 12.14
CA THR A 103 10.78 21.21 12.07
C THR A 103 10.18 20.04 11.30
N ALA A 104 9.07 19.49 11.78
CA ALA A 104 8.35 18.44 11.07
C ALA A 104 7.74 19.02 9.79
N ALA A 105 8.34 18.67 8.65
CA ALA A 105 7.84 19.03 7.34
C ALA A 105 6.71 18.11 6.91
N ILE A 106 6.92 16.81 7.07
CA ILE A 106 5.89 15.79 6.79
C ILE A 106 5.68 15.02 8.10
N PRO A 107 4.53 15.14 8.76
CA PRO A 107 4.26 14.43 10.00
C PRO A 107 4.06 12.93 9.75
N LYS A 108 4.36 12.11 10.75
CA LYS A 108 3.97 10.70 10.76
C LYS A 108 2.45 10.59 10.71
N GLY A 109 1.93 9.66 9.91
CA GLY A 109 0.50 9.45 9.74
C GLY A 109 -0.15 10.30 8.65
N ALA A 110 0.59 11.23 8.00
CA ALA A 110 0.07 11.95 6.85
C ALA A 110 -0.40 10.96 5.76
N ALA A 111 -1.59 11.18 5.22
CA ALA A 111 -2.11 10.32 4.17
C ALA A 111 -1.32 10.48 2.88
N VAL A 112 -1.14 9.38 2.16
CA VAL A 112 -0.43 9.37 0.88
C VAL A 112 -1.22 8.59 -0.15
N SER A 113 -1.07 8.99 -1.41
CA SER A 113 -1.61 8.30 -2.58
C SER A 113 -0.48 8.01 -3.56
N GLY A 114 -0.57 6.87 -4.21
CA GLY A 114 0.39 6.46 -5.24
C GLY A 114 -0.24 5.53 -6.26
N THR A 115 0.51 5.25 -7.31
CA THR A 115 0.05 4.42 -8.43
C THR A 115 1.01 3.26 -8.68
N VAL A 116 0.45 2.10 -8.98
CA VAL A 116 1.17 0.94 -9.53
C VAL A 116 1.45 1.22 -11.00
N THR A 117 2.71 1.43 -11.38
CA THR A 117 3.08 1.75 -12.77
C THR A 117 3.27 0.50 -13.62
N ASP A 118 3.72 -0.60 -13.03
CA ASP A 118 3.78 -1.91 -13.68
C ASP A 118 3.55 -3.05 -12.68
N ALA A 119 2.80 -4.07 -13.10
CA ALA A 119 2.52 -5.26 -12.30
C ALA A 119 2.51 -6.49 -13.22
N LYS A 120 3.62 -7.22 -13.21
CA LYS A 120 3.80 -8.43 -14.01
C LYS A 120 3.93 -9.65 -13.10
N PRO A 121 3.01 -10.61 -13.16
CA PRO A 121 3.08 -11.83 -12.36
C PRO A 121 4.25 -12.73 -12.77
N LEU A 122 4.65 -13.60 -11.86
CA LEU A 122 5.67 -14.60 -12.13
C LEU A 122 5.19 -15.60 -13.19
N GLY A 123 5.98 -15.78 -14.24
CA GLY A 123 5.69 -16.78 -15.27
C GLY A 123 5.74 -18.20 -14.70
N LYS A 124 4.86 -19.07 -15.19
CA LYS A 124 4.78 -20.47 -14.74
C LYS A 124 6.06 -21.24 -15.04
N PHE A 125 6.60 -21.08 -16.23
CA PHE A 125 7.81 -21.79 -16.72
C PHE A 125 9.01 -20.87 -16.86
N ALA A 126 8.79 -19.63 -17.30
CA ALA A 126 9.81 -18.63 -17.52
C ALA A 126 9.23 -17.23 -17.23
N GLY A 127 10.11 -16.21 -17.09
CA GLY A 127 9.72 -14.85 -16.78
C GLY A 127 9.72 -14.55 -15.27
N GLY A 128 10.28 -13.40 -14.92
CA GLY A 128 10.31 -12.88 -13.53
C GLY A 128 9.03 -12.14 -13.18
N ALA A 129 8.76 -11.96 -11.89
CA ALA A 129 7.76 -11.02 -11.42
C ALA A 129 8.33 -9.61 -11.32
N VAL A 130 7.53 -8.62 -11.67
CA VAL A 130 7.85 -7.20 -11.55
C VAL A 130 6.68 -6.49 -10.89
N LEU A 131 6.97 -5.59 -9.97
CA LEU A 131 6.03 -4.65 -9.40
C LEU A 131 6.71 -3.29 -9.32
N GLN A 132 6.18 -2.31 -10.01
CA GLN A 132 6.66 -0.93 -9.95
C GLN A 132 5.57 -0.05 -9.34
N VAL A 133 6.00 0.82 -8.44
CA VAL A 133 5.10 1.73 -7.72
C VAL A 133 5.71 3.13 -7.67
N ARG A 134 4.86 4.15 -7.77
CA ARG A 134 5.22 5.55 -7.67
C ARG A 134 4.35 6.22 -6.61
N LEU A 135 4.93 7.16 -5.88
CA LEU A 135 4.22 8.04 -4.98
C LEU A 135 3.76 9.28 -5.77
N ASP A 136 2.48 9.60 -5.72
CA ASP A 136 1.89 10.69 -6.50
C ASP A 136 1.59 11.92 -5.65
N SER A 137 1.07 11.73 -4.41
CA SER A 137 0.72 12.85 -3.55
C SER A 137 0.83 12.53 -2.06
N ILE A 138 0.96 13.60 -1.25
CA ILE A 138 0.92 13.56 0.21
C ILE A 138 -0.11 14.59 0.67
N THR A 139 -1.03 14.18 1.53
CA THR A 139 -2.02 15.08 2.12
C THR A 139 -1.50 15.66 3.43
N LEU A 140 -1.33 16.97 3.47
CA LEU A 140 -0.90 17.72 4.66
C LEU A 140 -1.95 18.78 5.01
N ASN A 141 -2.40 18.80 6.25
CA ASN A 141 -3.40 19.78 6.73
C ASN A 141 -4.68 19.84 5.86
N GLY A 142 -5.08 18.71 5.26
CA GLY A 142 -6.22 18.65 4.36
C GLY A 142 -5.96 19.08 2.91
N ALA A 143 -4.75 19.57 2.60
CA ALA A 143 -4.34 19.90 1.24
C ALA A 143 -3.55 18.75 0.63
N GLU A 144 -3.90 18.37 -0.59
CA GLU A 144 -3.17 17.37 -1.36
C GLU A 144 -2.03 18.05 -2.13
N LEU A 145 -0.81 17.64 -1.81
CA LEU A 145 0.41 18.16 -2.42
C LEU A 145 0.97 17.11 -3.39
N PRO A 146 1.08 17.42 -4.68
CA PRO A 146 1.68 16.51 -5.65
C PRO A 146 3.16 16.33 -5.34
N VAL A 147 3.62 15.08 -5.40
CA VAL A 147 5.00 14.71 -5.07
C VAL A 147 5.65 14.05 -6.28
N GLN A 148 6.85 14.49 -6.60
CA GLN A 148 7.70 13.85 -7.59
C GLN A 148 8.69 12.93 -6.86
N ALA A 149 8.42 11.63 -6.86
CA ALA A 149 9.31 10.63 -6.26
C ALA A 149 9.81 9.64 -7.30
N ALA A 150 11.00 9.10 -7.07
CA ALA A 150 11.55 8.04 -7.91
C ALA A 150 10.66 6.78 -7.80
N GLU A 151 10.46 6.11 -8.92
CA GLU A 151 9.74 4.85 -8.96
C GLU A 151 10.49 3.78 -8.17
N LYS A 152 9.73 2.98 -7.42
CA LYS A 152 10.27 1.84 -6.70
C LYS A 152 9.93 0.56 -7.43
N THR A 153 10.97 -0.14 -7.88
CA THR A 153 10.84 -1.40 -8.61
C THR A 153 11.20 -2.58 -7.70
N PHE A 154 10.29 -3.53 -7.61
CA PHE A 154 10.50 -4.83 -6.99
C PHE A 154 10.57 -5.89 -8.08
N THR A 155 11.58 -6.76 -8.04
CA THR A 155 11.75 -7.81 -9.04
C THR A 155 12.08 -9.14 -8.38
N ILE A 156 11.48 -10.20 -8.90
CA ILE A 156 11.84 -11.59 -8.55
C ILE A 156 12.25 -12.30 -9.83
N LYS A 157 13.41 -12.97 -9.77
CA LYS A 157 13.95 -13.73 -10.92
C LYS A 157 12.99 -14.84 -11.34
N GLY A 158 12.86 -15.02 -12.62
CA GLY A 158 12.01 -16.07 -13.21
C GLY A 158 12.54 -17.46 -12.98
N LYS A 159 11.67 -18.43 -13.19
CA LYS A 159 11.95 -19.88 -13.01
C LYS A 159 12.69 -20.51 -14.21
N GLY A 160 12.95 -19.75 -15.30
CA GLY A 160 13.41 -20.28 -16.58
C GLY A 160 14.63 -21.21 -16.51
N LYS A 161 15.69 -20.80 -15.79
CA LYS A 161 16.89 -21.66 -15.61
C LYS A 161 16.54 -22.96 -14.90
N ARG A 162 15.74 -22.92 -13.84
CA ARG A 162 15.31 -24.10 -13.10
C ARG A 162 14.43 -25.02 -13.95
N THR A 163 13.49 -24.45 -14.71
CA THR A 163 12.64 -25.21 -15.63
C THR A 163 13.49 -25.92 -16.69
N GLY A 164 14.46 -25.23 -17.28
CA GLY A 164 15.39 -25.81 -18.25
C GLY A 164 16.20 -26.98 -17.68
N VAL A 165 16.76 -26.81 -16.47
CA VAL A 165 17.52 -27.88 -15.80
C VAL A 165 16.61 -29.07 -15.43
N MET A 166 15.42 -28.83 -14.88
CA MET A 166 14.51 -29.89 -14.46
C MET A 166 13.90 -30.63 -15.66
N ALA A 167 13.50 -29.92 -16.72
CA ALA A 167 13.00 -30.51 -17.93
C ALA A 167 14.10 -31.28 -18.68
N GLY A 168 15.27 -30.67 -18.86
CA GLY A 168 16.41 -31.29 -19.50
C GLY A 168 16.93 -32.51 -18.72
N GLY A 169 17.12 -32.35 -17.40
CA GLY A 169 17.53 -33.47 -16.53
C GLY A 169 16.50 -34.59 -16.50
N GLY A 170 15.22 -34.30 -16.42
CA GLY A 170 14.15 -35.29 -16.47
C GLY A 170 14.10 -36.00 -17.80
N ALA A 171 14.31 -35.31 -18.92
CA ALA A 171 14.37 -35.92 -20.25
C ALA A 171 15.56 -36.86 -20.40
N VAL A 172 16.74 -36.50 -19.91
CA VAL A 172 17.95 -37.35 -19.95
C VAL A 172 17.71 -38.64 -19.14
N VAL A 173 17.29 -38.52 -17.90
CA VAL A 173 17.04 -39.69 -17.04
C VAL A 173 15.92 -40.53 -17.59
N GLY A 174 14.82 -39.94 -18.02
CA GLY A 174 13.69 -40.67 -18.65
C GLY A 174 14.08 -41.34 -19.96
N GLY A 175 14.94 -40.68 -20.75
CA GLY A 175 15.47 -41.23 -22.00
C GLY A 175 16.35 -42.44 -21.79
N ILE A 176 17.26 -42.43 -20.80
CA ILE A 176 18.12 -43.58 -20.46
C ILE A 176 17.28 -44.78 -20.00
N VAL A 177 16.36 -44.57 -19.06
CA VAL A 177 15.48 -45.62 -18.54
C VAL A 177 14.59 -46.16 -19.66
N GLY A 178 14.02 -45.28 -20.48
CA GLY A 178 13.19 -45.66 -21.62
C GLY A 178 13.96 -46.45 -22.69
N ALA A 179 15.25 -46.08 -22.95
CA ALA A 179 16.10 -46.80 -23.89
C ALA A 179 16.39 -48.23 -23.43
N LEU A 180 16.63 -48.44 -22.14
CA LEU A 180 16.86 -49.76 -21.56
C LEU A 180 15.63 -50.66 -21.63
N ALA A 181 14.42 -50.11 -21.49
CA ALA A 181 13.16 -50.83 -21.48
C ALA A 181 12.58 -51.12 -22.89
N GLY A 182 12.77 -50.20 -23.86
CA GLY A 182 12.11 -50.23 -25.16
C GLY A 182 12.96 -49.77 -26.33
N GLY A 183 14.31 -49.71 -26.18
CA GLY A 183 15.22 -49.28 -27.23
C GLY A 183 14.93 -47.83 -27.65
N GLY A 184 15.13 -47.52 -28.94
CA GLY A 184 14.96 -46.15 -29.46
C GLY A 184 13.55 -45.58 -29.30
N LYS A 185 12.50 -46.38 -29.45
CA LYS A 185 11.12 -45.95 -29.22
C LYS A 185 10.84 -45.68 -27.76
N GLY A 186 11.37 -46.53 -26.86
CA GLY A 186 11.28 -46.34 -25.42
C GLY A 186 12.03 -45.07 -24.96
N ALA A 187 13.20 -44.78 -25.56
CA ALA A 187 13.95 -43.55 -25.27
C ALA A 187 13.13 -42.31 -25.61
N ALA A 188 12.48 -42.26 -26.77
CA ALA A 188 11.68 -41.10 -27.18
C ALA A 188 10.50 -40.86 -26.22
N ILE A 189 9.78 -41.93 -25.82
CA ILE A 189 8.68 -41.82 -24.88
C ILE A 189 9.19 -41.43 -23.50
N GLY A 190 10.31 -42.00 -23.04
CA GLY A 190 10.92 -41.69 -21.75
C GLY A 190 11.41 -40.25 -21.66
N MET A 191 12.00 -39.72 -22.74
CA MET A 191 12.40 -38.30 -22.78
C MET A 191 11.18 -37.36 -22.72
N ALA A 192 10.11 -37.68 -23.44
CA ALA A 192 8.89 -36.87 -23.42
C ALA A 192 8.23 -36.88 -22.04
N ALA A 193 8.09 -38.04 -21.43
CA ALA A 193 7.49 -38.21 -20.12
C ALA A 193 8.36 -37.57 -19.01
N GLY A 194 9.67 -37.82 -19.01
CA GLY A 194 10.60 -37.29 -18.02
C GLY A 194 10.78 -35.77 -18.13
N GLY A 195 10.89 -35.23 -19.36
CA GLY A 195 10.95 -33.82 -19.61
C GLY A 195 9.66 -33.08 -19.23
N GLY A 196 8.51 -33.68 -19.57
CA GLY A 196 7.20 -33.16 -19.18
C GLY A 196 6.99 -33.16 -17.66
N ALA A 197 7.33 -34.23 -16.97
CA ALA A 197 7.28 -34.28 -15.49
C ALA A 197 8.25 -33.29 -14.84
N GLY A 198 9.47 -33.15 -15.38
CA GLY A 198 10.45 -32.17 -14.92
C GLY A 198 9.97 -30.76 -15.08
N ALA A 199 9.40 -30.39 -16.23
CA ALA A 199 8.82 -29.07 -16.48
C ALA A 199 7.61 -28.81 -15.57
N GLY A 200 6.72 -29.78 -15.41
CA GLY A 200 5.58 -29.69 -14.51
C GLY A 200 6.00 -29.47 -13.06
N GLY A 201 6.97 -30.24 -12.59
CA GLY A 201 7.54 -30.07 -11.25
C GLY A 201 8.14 -28.67 -11.04
N ALA A 202 8.84 -28.14 -12.06
CA ALA A 202 9.38 -26.78 -12.01
C ALA A 202 8.28 -25.70 -11.92
N ALA A 203 7.15 -25.92 -12.59
CA ALA A 203 6.02 -24.99 -12.55
C ALA A 203 5.40 -24.88 -11.16
N LEU A 204 5.30 -26.00 -10.44
CA LEU A 204 4.68 -26.07 -9.12
C LEU A 204 5.61 -25.62 -8.01
N THR A 205 6.92 -25.61 -8.25
CA THR A 205 7.93 -25.27 -7.24
C THR A 205 8.67 -24.00 -7.64
N GLY A 206 9.31 -23.34 -6.65
CA GLY A 206 10.17 -22.18 -6.90
C GLY A 206 9.60 -20.87 -6.37
N ASN A 207 10.03 -19.76 -6.95
CA ASN A 207 9.73 -18.42 -6.48
C ASN A 207 8.23 -18.12 -6.54
N LYS A 208 7.76 -17.29 -5.59
CA LYS A 208 6.39 -16.80 -5.49
C LYS A 208 6.27 -15.43 -6.15
N ASP A 209 5.06 -14.98 -6.41
CA ASP A 209 4.77 -13.62 -6.84
C ASP A 209 5.20 -12.59 -5.78
N ILE A 210 5.43 -11.35 -6.20
CA ILE A 210 5.69 -10.23 -5.30
C ILE A 210 4.37 -9.89 -4.61
N VAL A 211 4.38 -9.86 -3.29
CA VAL A 211 3.26 -9.40 -2.47
C VAL A 211 3.82 -8.47 -1.39
N LEU A 212 3.33 -7.27 -1.38
CA LEU A 212 3.53 -6.31 -0.30
C LEU A 212 2.23 -6.29 0.51
N PRO A 213 2.20 -6.88 1.69
CA PRO A 213 1.00 -6.89 2.53
C PRO A 213 0.64 -5.48 3.01
N ALA A 214 -0.58 -5.30 3.45
CA ALA A 214 -0.98 -4.09 4.16
C ALA A 214 -0.03 -3.83 5.33
N GLU A 215 0.16 -2.57 5.69
CA GLU A 215 1.07 -2.09 6.72
C GLU A 215 2.56 -2.30 6.44
N SER A 216 2.92 -2.94 5.33
CA SER A 216 4.33 -3.00 4.93
C SER A 216 4.87 -1.62 4.60
N THR A 217 6.15 -1.39 4.95
CA THR A 217 6.79 -0.11 4.73
C THR A 217 7.56 -0.08 3.41
N VAL A 218 7.38 1.01 2.66
CA VAL A 218 8.10 1.27 1.40
C VAL A 218 8.72 2.65 1.48
N SER A 219 9.99 2.77 1.10
CA SER A 219 10.69 4.06 1.07
C SER A 219 10.82 4.56 -0.35
N PHE A 220 10.41 5.80 -0.57
CA PHE A 220 10.54 6.54 -1.82
C PHE A 220 11.55 7.67 -1.64
N VAL A 221 12.25 8.01 -2.71
CA VAL A 221 13.19 9.15 -2.71
C VAL A 221 12.58 10.25 -3.56
N LEU A 222 12.47 11.46 -3.01
CA LEU A 222 12.00 12.64 -3.74
C LEU A 222 12.94 12.97 -4.88
N SER A 223 12.42 13.08 -6.08
CA SER A 223 13.18 13.50 -7.27
C SER A 223 13.25 15.02 -7.40
N GLN A 224 12.27 15.73 -6.83
CA GLN A 224 12.18 17.17 -6.81
C GLN A 224 11.91 17.68 -5.40
N PRO A 225 12.28 18.94 -5.09
CA PRO A 225 11.94 19.55 -3.81
C PRO A 225 10.42 19.69 -3.66
N LEU A 226 9.92 19.47 -2.46
CA LEU A 226 8.51 19.64 -2.10
C LEU A 226 8.34 20.90 -1.27
N GLU A 227 7.59 21.86 -1.78
CA GLU A 227 7.26 23.12 -1.08
C GLU A 227 5.97 22.91 -0.28
N ILE A 228 6.05 23.17 1.02
CA ILE A 228 4.93 23.06 1.95
C ILE A 228 4.58 24.45 2.44
N GLN A 229 3.40 24.94 2.07
CA GLN A 229 2.85 26.19 2.61
C GLN A 229 2.29 25.93 4.02
N ARG A 230 2.58 26.81 4.94
CA ARG A 230 2.12 26.76 6.34
C ARG A 230 0.97 27.71 6.59
#